data_05458271bde9f580f2f5573eab09ea32
#
_entry.id   05458271bde9f580f2f5573eab09ea32
#
_cell.length_a   1.000
_cell.length_b   1.000
_cell.length_c   1.000
_cell.angle_alpha   90.00
_cell.angle_beta   90.00
_cell.angle_gamma   90.00
#
_symmetry.space_group_name_H-M   'P 1'
#
loop_
_entity.id
_entity.type
_entity.pdbx_description
1 polymer ?
#
loop_
_entity_poly.entity_id
_entity_poly.type
_entity_poly.pdbx_seq_one_letter_code
_entity_poly.pdbx_strand_id
1 'polypeptide(L)'
;MQPALQALMVQGTTSDAGKSVLVAALCRVLARKGVRVAPFKPQNMALNSAVTSDGGEIGRAQAVQASAANVETSVNMNPVLLKPNSDTGAQVILQGKALSNMEAVGYQNYK
;
A
#
# COMPACT_ATOMS: atom_id res chain seq x y z
N MET A 1 -11.64 3.89 28.23
CA MET A 1 -12.22 3.05 27.18
C MET A 1 -11.57 3.39 25.86
N GLN A 2 -11.06 2.39 25.17
CA GLN A 2 -10.48 2.62 23.85
C GLN A 2 -11.59 2.68 22.80
N PRO A 3 -11.54 3.63 21.89
CA PRO A 3 -12.49 3.63 20.79
C PRO A 3 -12.27 2.40 19.90
N ALA A 4 -13.37 1.91 19.34
CA ALA A 4 -13.26 0.83 18.36
C ALA A 4 -12.47 1.30 17.16
N LEU A 5 -11.72 0.37 16.56
CA LEU A 5 -11.06 0.65 15.29
C LEU A 5 -12.11 0.94 14.22
N GLN A 6 -11.89 1.99 13.47
CA GLN A 6 -12.78 2.38 12.40
C GLN A 6 -12.01 2.39 11.10
N ALA A 7 -12.66 1.95 10.06
CA ALA A 7 -12.07 1.93 8.73
C ALA A 7 -12.99 2.62 7.74
N LEU A 8 -12.40 3.40 6.85
CA LEU A 8 -13.12 4.02 5.74
C LEU A 8 -12.55 3.48 4.46
N MET A 9 -13.40 2.89 3.62
CA MET A 9 -12.97 2.33 2.36
C MET A 9 -13.31 3.29 1.23
N VAL A 10 -12.31 3.61 0.41
CA VAL A 10 -12.50 4.44 -0.79
C VAL A 10 -12.46 3.50 -1.99
N GLN A 11 -13.55 3.48 -2.75
CA GLN A 11 -13.69 2.64 -3.92
C GLN A 11 -13.93 3.47 -5.16
N GLY A 12 -13.52 2.96 -6.31
CA GLY A 12 -13.76 3.60 -7.59
C GLY A 12 -13.98 2.54 -8.65
N THR A 13 -14.67 2.91 -9.72
CA THR A 13 -14.98 1.99 -10.82
C THR A 13 -13.80 1.80 -11.77
N THR A 14 -12.81 2.68 -11.69
CA THR A 14 -11.61 2.59 -12.54
C THR A 14 -10.37 2.69 -11.66
N SER A 15 -9.26 2.13 -12.18
CA SER A 15 -7.98 2.22 -11.52
C SER A 15 -7.29 3.51 -11.98
N ASP A 16 -7.26 4.50 -11.12
CA ASP A 16 -6.66 5.77 -11.50
C ASP A 16 -6.02 6.49 -10.31
N ALA A 17 -5.31 7.58 -10.64
CA ALA A 17 -4.61 8.40 -9.66
C ALA A 17 -5.56 9.22 -8.78
N GLY A 18 -6.78 9.45 -9.25
CA GLY A 18 -7.75 10.23 -8.51
C GLY A 18 -8.11 9.62 -7.17
N LYS A 19 -8.28 8.30 -7.13
CA LYS A 19 -8.60 7.61 -5.89
C LYS A 19 -7.44 7.70 -4.90
N SER A 20 -6.20 7.52 -5.37
CA SER A 20 -5.03 7.62 -4.52
C SER A 20 -4.85 9.03 -3.96
N VAL A 21 -5.12 10.04 -4.76
CA VAL A 21 -5.05 11.44 -4.33
C VAL A 21 -6.14 11.73 -3.28
N LEU A 22 -7.34 11.19 -3.49
CA LEU A 22 -8.42 11.37 -2.52
C LEU A 22 -8.07 10.75 -1.17
N VAL A 23 -7.50 9.56 -1.17
CA VAL A 23 -7.08 8.90 0.07
C VAL A 23 -6.00 9.72 0.76
N ALA A 24 -5.03 10.25 0.01
CA ALA A 24 -4.00 11.10 0.58
C ALA A 24 -4.61 12.36 1.22
N ALA A 25 -5.58 12.98 0.54
CA ALA A 25 -6.25 14.17 1.07
C ALA A 25 -7.01 13.84 2.35
N LEU A 26 -7.72 12.72 2.39
CA LEU A 26 -8.43 12.28 3.60
C LEU A 26 -7.46 12.03 4.76
N CYS A 27 -6.34 11.38 4.48
CA CYS A 27 -5.31 11.16 5.49
C CYS A 27 -4.82 12.49 6.07
N ARG A 28 -4.59 13.47 5.20
CA ARG A 28 -4.11 14.77 5.65
C ARG A 28 -5.14 15.50 6.50
N VAL A 29 -6.39 15.51 6.04
CA VAL A 29 -7.47 16.20 6.76
C VAL A 29 -7.66 15.57 8.14
N LEU A 30 -7.70 14.24 8.21
CA LEU A 30 -7.90 13.54 9.46
C LEU A 30 -6.73 13.74 10.42
N ALA A 31 -5.50 13.67 9.88
CA ALA A 31 -4.31 13.90 10.72
C ALA A 31 -4.30 15.30 11.30
N ARG A 32 -4.70 16.30 10.51
CA ARG A 32 -4.74 17.69 10.98
C ARG A 32 -5.82 17.90 12.03
N LYS A 33 -6.82 17.05 12.07
CA LYS A 33 -7.86 17.07 13.10
C LYS A 33 -7.46 16.28 14.35
N GLY A 34 -6.25 15.74 14.38
CA GLY A 34 -5.79 14.97 15.51
C GLY A 34 -6.21 13.51 15.50
N VAL A 35 -6.78 13.04 14.40
CA VAL A 35 -7.17 11.64 14.27
C VAL A 35 -5.95 10.82 13.86
N ARG A 36 -5.73 9.71 14.56
CA ARG A 36 -4.67 8.77 14.18
C ARG A 36 -5.17 7.93 13.01
N VAL A 37 -4.56 8.12 11.85
CA VAL A 37 -4.99 7.49 10.61
C VAL A 37 -3.77 6.91 9.88
N ALA A 38 -3.98 5.82 9.16
CA ALA A 38 -2.96 5.22 8.32
C ALA A 38 -3.61 4.69 7.05
N PRO A 39 -2.91 4.72 5.92
CA PRO A 39 -3.42 4.14 4.68
C PRO A 39 -3.26 2.63 4.69
N PHE A 40 -4.11 1.95 3.93
CA PHE A 40 -4.00 0.51 3.74
C PHE A 40 -4.56 0.13 2.38
N LYS A 41 -3.78 -0.63 1.62
CA LYS A 41 -4.21 -1.23 0.36
C LYS A 41 -3.65 -2.64 0.32
N PRO A 42 -4.51 -3.67 0.42
CA PRO A 42 -4.00 -5.06 0.55
C PRO A 42 -3.16 -5.50 -0.64
N GLN A 43 -3.57 -5.17 -1.85
CA GLN A 43 -2.83 -5.54 -3.05
C GLN A 43 -2.75 -4.34 -3.97
N ASN A 44 -1.55 -4.03 -4.42
CA ASN A 44 -1.29 -2.93 -5.34
C ASN A 44 -0.48 -3.42 -6.52
N MET A 45 -0.73 -2.85 -7.68
CA MET A 45 0.10 -3.08 -8.86
C MET A 45 0.69 -1.74 -9.25
N ALA A 46 2.01 -1.61 -9.17
CA ALA A 46 2.67 -0.34 -9.40
C ALA A 46 4.10 -0.55 -9.87
N LEU A 47 4.52 0.28 -10.82
CA LEU A 47 5.90 0.31 -11.27
C LEU A 47 6.81 0.97 -10.24
N ASN A 48 6.29 1.95 -9.52
CA ASN A 48 7.06 2.74 -8.58
C ASN A 48 6.78 2.30 -7.17
N SER A 49 7.83 2.18 -6.38
CA SER A 49 7.72 1.79 -4.98
C SER A 49 8.54 2.74 -4.12
N ALA A 50 8.38 2.59 -2.81
CA ALA A 50 9.13 3.35 -1.82
C ALA A 50 9.59 2.42 -0.72
N VAL A 51 10.74 2.73 -0.16
CA VAL A 51 11.30 1.98 0.97
C VAL A 51 10.56 2.38 2.24
N THR A 52 10.20 1.38 3.04
CA THR A 52 9.53 1.63 4.31
C THR A 52 10.50 1.81 5.45
N SER A 53 10.02 2.40 6.55
CA SER A 53 10.83 2.57 7.76
C SER A 53 11.25 1.22 8.36
N ASP A 54 10.46 0.18 8.15
CA ASP A 54 10.78 -1.16 8.67
C ASP A 54 11.55 -2.02 7.67
N GLY A 55 12.14 -1.40 6.64
CA GLY A 55 13.13 -2.07 5.78
C GLY A 55 12.54 -2.85 4.62
N GLY A 56 11.31 -2.57 4.25
CA GLY A 56 10.66 -3.22 3.13
C GLY A 56 10.32 -2.25 2.03
N GLU A 57 9.31 -2.62 1.23
CA GLU A 57 8.93 -1.88 0.04
C GLU A 57 7.42 -1.91 -0.10
N ILE A 58 6.83 -0.76 -0.39
CA ILE A 58 5.39 -0.63 -0.64
C ILE A 58 5.17 0.21 -1.88
N GLY A 59 3.94 0.24 -2.38
CA GLY A 59 3.60 1.13 -3.48
C GLY A 59 3.81 2.58 -3.09
N ARG A 60 4.28 3.39 -4.05
CA ARG A 60 4.56 4.80 -3.78
C ARG A 60 3.33 5.55 -3.31
N ALA A 61 2.13 5.19 -3.81
CA ALA A 61 0.91 5.86 -3.40
C ALA A 61 0.69 5.73 -1.89
N GLN A 62 0.95 4.57 -1.31
CA GLN A 62 0.79 4.37 0.13
C GLN A 62 1.84 5.14 0.92
N ALA A 63 3.05 5.30 0.37
CA ALA A 63 4.06 6.12 1.02
C ALA A 63 3.65 7.60 1.06
N VAL A 64 3.07 8.11 -0.03
CA VAL A 64 2.55 9.47 -0.06
C VAL A 64 1.41 9.64 0.94
N GLN A 65 0.52 8.66 1.01
CA GLN A 65 -0.61 8.69 1.94
C GLN A 65 -0.15 8.63 3.39
N ALA A 66 0.87 7.84 3.68
CA ALA A 66 1.45 7.78 5.02
C ALA A 66 2.06 9.13 5.42
N SER A 67 2.77 9.76 4.50
CA SER A 67 3.33 11.10 4.73
C SER A 67 2.21 12.11 5.00
N ALA A 68 1.11 12.03 4.25
CA ALA A 68 -0.04 12.91 4.46
C ALA A 68 -0.67 12.66 5.83
N ALA A 69 -0.68 11.43 6.30
CA ALA A 69 -1.21 11.05 7.61
C ALA A 69 -0.23 11.34 8.74
N ASN A 70 0.98 11.77 8.43
CA ASN A 70 2.04 12.03 9.40
C ASN A 70 2.40 10.78 10.19
N VAL A 71 2.48 9.65 9.51
CA VAL A 71 2.90 8.37 10.09
C VAL A 71 4.05 7.80 9.28
N GLU A 72 4.89 7.02 9.94
CA GLU A 72 5.96 6.32 9.25
C GLU A 72 5.42 5.20 8.40
N THR A 73 6.10 4.91 7.29
CA THR A 73 5.69 3.82 6.40
C THR A 73 5.95 2.47 7.04
N SER A 74 5.10 1.51 6.70
CA SER A 74 5.22 0.13 7.16
C SER A 74 4.81 -0.80 6.03
N VAL A 75 5.43 -1.98 5.97
CA VAL A 75 5.07 -3.00 4.99
C VAL A 75 3.61 -3.44 5.14
N ASN A 76 3.03 -3.26 6.31
CA ASN A 76 1.64 -3.61 6.57
C ASN A 76 0.65 -2.71 5.84
N MET A 77 1.09 -1.56 5.36
CA MET A 77 0.23 -0.64 4.61
C MET A 77 -0.07 -1.14 3.20
N ASN A 78 0.80 -1.99 2.65
CA ASN A 78 0.61 -2.58 1.33
C ASN A 78 1.32 -3.94 1.31
N PRO A 79 0.70 -4.98 1.90
CA PRO A 79 1.38 -6.26 2.06
C PRO A 79 1.66 -7.00 0.76
N VAL A 80 0.88 -6.76 -0.29
CA VAL A 80 1.12 -7.40 -1.58
C VAL A 80 1.32 -6.33 -2.64
N LEU A 81 2.52 -6.26 -3.19
CA LEU A 81 2.87 -5.33 -4.25
C LEU A 81 3.31 -6.12 -5.47
N LEU A 82 2.66 -5.87 -6.60
CA LEU A 82 3.00 -6.49 -7.87
C LEU A 82 3.67 -5.44 -8.74
N LYS A 83 4.91 -5.71 -9.16
CA LYS A 83 5.66 -4.81 -10.05
C LYS A 83 5.74 -5.46 -11.41
N PRO A 84 5.02 -4.97 -12.42
CA PRO A 84 5.08 -5.55 -13.77
C PRO A 84 6.49 -5.45 -14.32
N ASN A 85 6.91 -6.50 -15.02
CA ASN A 85 8.16 -6.47 -15.77
C ASN A 85 7.97 -7.15 -17.12
N SER A 86 8.90 -6.92 -18.04
CA SER A 86 8.74 -7.37 -19.41
C SER A 86 9.01 -8.86 -19.60
N ASP A 87 9.73 -9.49 -18.67
CA ASP A 87 10.20 -10.85 -18.88
C ASP A 87 9.29 -11.90 -18.27
N THR A 88 8.79 -11.65 -17.07
CA THR A 88 8.04 -12.65 -16.31
C THR A 88 6.64 -12.19 -15.94
N GLY A 89 6.20 -11.06 -16.45
CA GLY A 89 4.89 -10.51 -16.17
C GLY A 89 4.88 -9.62 -14.94
N ALA A 90 5.27 -10.13 -13.78
CA ALA A 90 5.29 -9.31 -12.58
C ALA A 90 6.24 -9.88 -11.54
N GLN A 91 6.88 -8.98 -10.81
CA GLN A 91 7.62 -9.33 -9.61
C GLN A 91 6.67 -9.20 -8.41
N VAL A 92 6.60 -10.24 -7.59
CA VAL A 92 5.75 -10.23 -6.41
C VAL A 92 6.57 -9.80 -5.21
N ILE A 93 6.10 -8.77 -4.51
CA ILE A 93 6.71 -8.31 -3.28
C ILE A 93 5.70 -8.55 -2.16
N LEU A 94 6.05 -9.46 -1.25
CA LEU A 94 5.18 -9.87 -0.16
C LEU A 94 5.77 -9.40 1.16
N GLN A 95 4.98 -8.64 1.91
CA GLN A 95 5.41 -8.03 3.18
C GLN A 95 6.72 -7.28 3.01
N GLY A 96 6.83 -6.54 1.91
CA GLY A 96 7.96 -5.67 1.65
C GLY A 96 9.19 -6.34 1.04
N LYS A 97 9.15 -7.65 0.78
CA LYS A 97 10.30 -8.40 0.27
C LYS A 97 9.96 -9.09 -1.03
N ALA A 98 10.87 -8.97 -2.01
CA ALA A 98 10.70 -9.64 -3.29
C ALA A 98 10.80 -11.15 -3.11
N LEU A 99 9.88 -11.88 -3.74
CA LEU A 99 9.90 -13.34 -3.73
C LEU A 99 10.79 -13.84 -4.85
N SER A 100 11.40 -15.01 -4.63
CA SER A 100 12.07 -15.72 -5.71
C SER A 100 11.04 -16.19 -6.74
N ASN A 101 11.52 -16.62 -7.92
CA ASN A 101 10.62 -17.10 -8.95
C ASN A 101 9.76 -18.28 -8.47
N MET A 102 10.34 -19.18 -7.70
CA MET A 102 9.60 -20.32 -7.15
C MET A 102 8.56 -19.87 -6.14
N GLU A 103 8.92 -18.93 -5.30
CA GLU A 103 7.98 -18.37 -4.31
C GLU A 103 6.85 -17.63 -5.00
N ALA A 104 7.16 -16.92 -6.08
CA ALA A 104 6.13 -16.21 -6.84
C ALA A 104 5.14 -17.18 -7.49
N VAL A 105 5.62 -18.31 -8.02
CA VAL A 105 4.75 -19.34 -8.57
C VAL A 105 3.87 -19.93 -7.47
N GLY A 106 4.43 -20.19 -6.29
CA GLY A 106 3.65 -20.66 -5.15
C GLY A 106 2.55 -19.68 -4.78
N TYR A 107 2.86 -18.38 -4.75
CA TYR A 107 1.86 -17.37 -4.46
C TYR A 107 0.73 -17.38 -5.50
N GLN A 108 1.07 -17.49 -6.79
CA GLN A 108 0.07 -17.54 -7.84
C GLN A 108 -0.90 -18.71 -7.66
N ASN A 109 -0.40 -19.84 -7.19
CA ASN A 109 -1.22 -21.02 -6.97
C ASN A 109 -2.17 -20.88 -5.78
N TYR A 110 -1.89 -19.99 -4.86
CA TYR A 110 -2.75 -19.75 -3.70
C TYR A 110 -3.79 -18.68 -3.93
N LYS A 111 -3.73 -18.02 -5.07
CA LYS A 111 -4.74 -17.04 -5.41
C LYS A 111 -6.07 -17.72 -5.80
#